data_b98f3559964ea2012fc4593bb75d29a1
#
_entry.id   b98f3559964ea2012fc4593bb75d29a1
#
_cell.length_a   1.000
_cell.length_b   1.000
_cell.length_c   1.000
_cell.angle_alpha   90.00
_cell.angle_beta   90.00
_cell.angle_gamma   90.00
#
_symmetry.space_group_name_H-M   'P 1'
#
loop_
_entity.id
_entity.type
_entity.pdbx_description
1 polymer ?
#
loop_
_entity_poly.entity_id
_entity_poly.type
_entity_poly.pdbx_seq_one_letter_code
_entity_poly.pdbx_strand_id
1 'polypeptide(L)'
;MRRYSVGDELIEERYLLEIIEEVYRILCRNNPFIAEKFYQEAHQILHEIELGAAEKGRLIPGIETTLKVLKGKGKRIGIVTRNCEDAVRKVFPAIDDFCDVFISRNSIKKVKPHPDHLTSAMKMLDVSGEEAVMVGDHTIDIQAGKKVGMKTIGVLTGRTKREDFEKAGADYILREASEICKLLEE
;
A
#
# COMPACT_ATOMS: atom_id res chain seq x y z
N MET A 1 1.50 23.42 -4.26
CA MET A 1 2.85 23.53 -4.86
C MET A 1 3.23 24.97 -5.17
N ARG A 2 2.41 25.76 -5.89
CA ARG A 2 2.70 27.18 -6.19
C ARG A 2 3.07 28.03 -4.96
N ARG A 3 2.43 27.81 -3.79
CA ARG A 3 2.74 28.49 -2.52
C ARG A 3 4.18 28.27 -2.03
N TYR A 4 4.84 27.19 -2.47
CA TYR A 4 6.18 26.80 -2.05
C TYR A 4 7.21 26.90 -3.18
N SER A 5 6.86 27.57 -4.29
CA SER A 5 7.73 27.78 -5.46
C SER A 5 8.33 26.49 -6.04
N VAL A 6 7.52 25.42 -6.05
CA VAL A 6 7.91 24.13 -6.62
C VAL A 6 7.29 23.97 -7.99
N GLY A 7 8.10 23.63 -8.99
CA GLY A 7 7.68 23.48 -10.39
C GLY A 7 6.72 22.32 -10.60
N ASP A 8 5.84 22.45 -11.59
CA ASP A 8 4.83 21.42 -11.93
C ASP A 8 5.46 20.15 -12.52
N GLU A 9 6.73 20.20 -12.97
CA GLU A 9 7.51 19.07 -13.51
C GLU A 9 7.68 17.89 -12.51
N LEU A 10 7.55 18.17 -11.20
CA LEU A 10 7.63 17.16 -10.16
C LEU A 10 6.35 16.30 -10.03
N ILE A 11 5.28 16.69 -10.72
CA ILE A 11 3.95 16.07 -10.58
C ILE A 11 3.71 14.98 -11.62
N GLU A 12 4.42 15.03 -12.75
CA GLU A 12 4.22 14.10 -13.85
C GLU A 12 4.63 12.68 -13.47
N GLU A 13 3.72 11.72 -13.63
CA GLU A 13 3.88 10.26 -13.45
C GLU A 13 4.31 9.78 -12.04
N ARG A 14 4.19 10.62 -11.00
CA ARG A 14 4.57 10.27 -9.63
C ARG A 14 3.38 10.14 -8.69
N TYR A 15 3.53 9.29 -7.68
CA TYR A 15 2.54 9.15 -6.62
C TYR A 15 2.64 10.28 -5.61
N LEU A 16 1.51 10.71 -5.07
CA LEU A 16 1.40 11.88 -4.21
C LEU A 16 2.36 11.84 -3.00
N LEU A 17 2.51 10.68 -2.36
CA LEU A 17 3.46 10.53 -1.25
C LEU A 17 4.91 10.76 -1.66
N GLU A 18 5.30 10.30 -2.84
CA GLU A 18 6.65 10.48 -3.38
C GLU A 18 6.91 11.94 -3.74
N ILE A 19 5.88 12.62 -4.26
CA ILE A 19 5.93 14.07 -4.52
C ILE A 19 6.12 14.85 -3.22
N ILE A 20 5.38 14.51 -2.17
CA ILE A 20 5.50 15.15 -0.85
C ILE A 20 6.91 14.99 -0.31
N GLU A 21 7.45 13.77 -0.35
CA GLU A 21 8.81 13.47 0.14
C GLU A 21 9.90 14.23 -0.67
N GLU A 22 9.75 14.29 -1.99
CA GLU A 22 10.71 14.98 -2.84
C GLU A 22 10.70 16.49 -2.59
N VAL A 23 9.51 17.10 -2.53
CA VAL A 23 9.36 18.54 -2.23
C VAL A 23 9.91 18.85 -0.83
N TYR A 24 9.60 18.00 0.15
CA TYR A 24 10.16 18.14 1.51
C TYR A 24 11.69 18.17 1.48
N ARG A 25 12.30 17.22 0.75
CA ARG A 25 13.76 17.11 0.62
C ARG A 25 14.39 18.34 -0.06
N ILE A 26 13.72 18.87 -1.09
CA ILE A 26 14.15 20.11 -1.78
C ILE A 26 14.08 21.31 -0.82
N LEU A 27 12.96 21.45 -0.11
CA LEU A 27 12.74 22.55 0.82
C LEU A 27 13.70 22.49 2.01
N CYS A 28 14.04 21.31 2.52
CA CYS A 28 14.99 21.13 3.62
C CYS A 28 16.37 21.74 3.32
N ARG A 29 16.81 21.69 2.06
CA ARG A 29 18.11 22.28 1.64
C ARG A 29 18.13 23.80 1.75
N ASN A 30 16.97 24.44 1.59
CA ASN A 30 16.84 25.88 1.56
C ASN A 30 16.36 26.45 2.90
N ASN A 31 15.34 25.86 3.49
CA ASN A 31 14.76 26.30 4.75
C ASN A 31 14.03 25.15 5.46
N PRO A 32 14.64 24.53 6.49
CA PRO A 32 14.04 23.41 7.22
C PRO A 32 12.70 23.74 7.88
N PHE A 33 12.49 24.98 8.33
CA PHE A 33 11.24 25.39 8.94
C PHE A 33 10.09 25.40 7.94
N ILE A 34 10.33 25.91 6.72
CA ILE A 34 9.35 25.89 5.62
C ILE A 34 9.10 24.45 5.17
N ALA A 35 10.13 23.62 5.13
CA ALA A 35 10.00 22.20 4.78
C ALA A 35 9.05 21.48 5.73
N GLU A 36 9.26 21.63 7.03
CA GLU A 36 8.42 20.99 8.06
C GLU A 36 6.96 21.45 7.97
N LYS A 37 6.75 22.76 7.82
CA LYS A 37 5.40 23.30 7.63
C LYS A 37 4.72 22.74 6.39
N PHE A 38 5.43 22.69 5.26
CA PHE A 38 4.91 22.06 4.03
C PHE A 38 4.53 20.60 4.26
N TYR A 39 5.41 19.84 4.92
CA TYR A 39 5.21 18.41 5.17
C TYR A 39 3.94 18.15 5.96
N GLN A 40 3.75 18.90 7.04
CA GLN A 40 2.57 18.81 7.89
C GLN A 40 1.29 19.20 7.13
N GLU A 41 1.29 20.33 6.40
CA GLU A 41 0.14 20.77 5.60
C GLU A 41 -0.21 19.76 4.51
N ALA A 42 0.80 19.22 3.80
CA ALA A 42 0.59 18.25 2.72
C ALA A 42 0.01 16.93 3.25
N HIS A 43 0.52 16.43 4.39
CA HIS A 43 -0.01 15.22 5.01
C HIS A 43 -1.42 15.41 5.59
N GLN A 44 -1.73 16.60 6.11
CA GLN A 44 -3.09 16.93 6.57
C GLN A 44 -4.08 16.92 5.39
N ILE A 45 -3.73 17.57 4.27
CA ILE A 45 -4.57 17.58 3.07
C ILE A 45 -4.76 16.15 2.53
N LEU A 46 -3.70 15.36 2.49
CA LEU A 46 -3.78 13.96 2.05
C LEU A 46 -4.72 13.15 2.94
N HIS A 47 -4.63 13.33 4.26
CA HIS A 47 -5.51 12.68 5.22
C HIS A 47 -6.99 13.02 4.98
N GLU A 48 -7.30 14.31 4.76
CA GLU A 48 -8.66 14.77 4.45
C GLU A 48 -9.20 14.17 3.14
N ILE A 49 -8.34 14.10 2.11
CA ILE A 49 -8.71 13.46 0.82
C ILE A 49 -9.01 11.97 1.01
N GLU A 50 -8.16 11.25 1.74
CA GLU A 50 -8.34 9.83 2.01
C GLU A 50 -9.62 9.56 2.82
N LEU A 51 -9.91 10.37 3.86
CA LEU A 51 -11.15 10.29 4.63
C LEU A 51 -12.39 10.57 3.79
N GLY A 52 -12.34 11.60 2.95
CA GLY A 52 -13.44 11.93 2.04
C GLY A 52 -13.70 10.82 1.00
N ALA A 53 -12.63 10.18 0.51
CA ALA A 53 -12.76 9.02 -0.37
C ALA A 53 -13.34 7.80 0.37
N ALA A 54 -12.94 7.58 1.62
CA ALA A 54 -13.43 6.48 2.46
C ALA A 54 -14.93 6.55 2.74
N GLU A 55 -15.54 7.75 2.75
CA GLU A 55 -17.01 7.90 2.91
C GLU A 55 -17.81 7.17 1.83
N LYS A 56 -17.29 7.17 0.62
CA LYS A 56 -17.88 6.52 -0.55
C LYS A 56 -17.26 5.14 -0.81
N GLY A 57 -16.16 4.84 -0.13
CA GLY A 57 -15.43 3.59 -0.25
C GLY A 57 -16.27 2.39 0.21
N ARG A 58 -16.02 1.23 -0.40
CA ARG A 58 -16.59 -0.05 0.01
C ARG A 58 -15.54 -1.12 -0.14
N LEU A 59 -15.63 -2.15 0.68
CA LEU A 59 -14.83 -3.35 0.48
C LEU A 59 -15.15 -4.01 -0.86
N ILE A 60 -14.14 -4.58 -1.47
CA ILE A 60 -14.31 -5.41 -2.66
C ILE A 60 -15.19 -6.61 -2.28
N PRO A 61 -16.25 -6.90 -3.05
CA PRO A 61 -17.12 -8.04 -2.76
C PRO A 61 -16.32 -9.34 -2.60
N GLY A 62 -16.65 -10.13 -1.57
CA GLY A 62 -16.02 -11.41 -1.31
C GLY A 62 -14.68 -11.37 -0.57
N ILE A 63 -14.08 -10.19 -0.33
CA ILE A 63 -12.76 -10.11 0.32
C ILE A 63 -12.79 -10.67 1.76
N GLU A 64 -13.84 -10.38 2.54
CA GLU A 64 -13.97 -10.92 3.90
C GLU A 64 -14.04 -12.45 3.89
N THR A 65 -14.80 -13.03 2.94
CA THR A 65 -14.86 -14.48 2.76
C THR A 65 -13.50 -15.04 2.40
N THR A 66 -12.78 -14.40 1.47
CA THR A 66 -11.42 -14.79 1.09
C THR A 66 -10.48 -14.82 2.28
N LEU A 67 -10.46 -13.73 3.08
CA LEU A 67 -9.62 -13.63 4.28
C LEU A 67 -9.97 -14.72 5.31
N LYS A 68 -11.26 -14.99 5.55
CA LYS A 68 -11.71 -16.07 6.44
C LYS A 68 -11.25 -17.45 5.96
N VAL A 69 -11.36 -17.72 4.65
CA VAL A 69 -10.90 -18.99 4.07
C VAL A 69 -9.38 -19.15 4.26
N LEU A 70 -8.61 -18.10 4.01
CA LEU A 70 -7.15 -18.11 4.19
C LEU A 70 -6.76 -18.37 5.66
N LYS A 71 -7.42 -17.68 6.61
CA LYS A 71 -7.21 -17.91 8.04
C LYS A 71 -7.60 -19.34 8.44
N GLY A 72 -8.72 -19.85 7.92
CA GLY A 72 -9.18 -21.24 8.15
C GLY A 72 -8.18 -22.28 7.61
N LYS A 73 -7.40 -21.95 6.58
CA LYS A 73 -6.28 -22.76 6.06
C LYS A 73 -4.97 -22.54 6.84
N GLY A 74 -4.99 -21.86 7.98
CA GLY A 74 -3.82 -21.60 8.81
C GLY A 74 -2.85 -20.55 8.22
N LYS A 75 -3.27 -19.75 7.24
CA LYS A 75 -2.44 -18.67 6.70
C LYS A 75 -2.45 -17.48 7.63
N ARG A 76 -1.26 -16.93 7.91
CA ARG A 76 -1.11 -15.64 8.60
C ARG A 76 -1.35 -14.50 7.60
N ILE A 77 -2.11 -13.48 7.99
CA ILE A 77 -2.54 -12.40 7.12
C ILE A 77 -1.98 -11.07 7.60
N GLY A 78 -1.21 -10.41 6.74
CA GLY A 78 -0.78 -9.03 6.90
C GLY A 78 -1.50 -8.10 5.92
N ILE A 79 -2.11 -7.04 6.41
CA ILE A 79 -2.66 -5.96 5.57
C ILE A 79 -1.73 -4.76 5.66
N VAL A 80 -1.17 -4.36 4.51
CA VAL A 80 -0.18 -3.29 4.41
C VAL A 80 -0.64 -2.25 3.39
N THR A 81 -0.91 -1.03 3.84
CA THR A 81 -1.51 0.01 3.00
C THR A 81 -0.77 1.34 3.04
N ARG A 82 -0.83 2.08 1.94
CA ARG A 82 -0.35 3.47 1.84
C ARG A 82 -1.38 4.51 2.28
N ASN A 83 -2.60 4.08 2.59
CA ASN A 83 -3.63 4.95 3.14
C ASN A 83 -3.44 5.16 4.65
N CYS A 84 -4.01 6.24 5.17
CA CYS A 84 -4.04 6.48 6.61
C CYS A 84 -4.97 5.46 7.30
N GLU A 85 -4.68 5.18 8.56
CA GLU A 85 -5.42 4.21 9.35
C GLU A 85 -6.90 4.54 9.45
N ASP A 86 -7.25 5.80 9.72
CA ASP A 86 -8.63 6.24 9.87
C ASP A 86 -9.48 6.00 8.62
N ALA A 87 -8.91 6.24 7.43
CA ALA A 87 -9.60 5.99 6.17
C ALA A 87 -9.85 4.48 5.96
N VAL A 88 -8.87 3.64 6.29
CA VAL A 88 -9.03 2.18 6.18
C VAL A 88 -10.07 1.68 7.17
N ARG A 89 -10.00 2.07 8.43
CA ARG A 89 -10.95 1.66 9.47
C ARG A 89 -12.36 2.17 9.21
N LYS A 90 -12.51 3.30 8.52
CA LYS A 90 -13.81 3.81 8.08
C LYS A 90 -14.47 2.89 7.03
N VAL A 91 -13.68 2.31 6.12
CA VAL A 91 -14.15 1.35 5.09
C VAL A 91 -14.26 -0.06 5.65
N PHE A 92 -13.33 -0.45 6.53
CA PHE A 92 -13.23 -1.79 7.12
C PHE A 92 -13.05 -1.72 8.64
N PRO A 93 -14.12 -1.39 9.41
CA PRO A 93 -14.03 -1.25 10.86
C PRO A 93 -13.55 -2.51 11.58
N ALA A 94 -13.91 -3.69 11.07
CA ALA A 94 -13.57 -4.98 11.67
C ALA A 94 -12.23 -5.55 11.15
N ILE A 95 -11.33 -4.74 10.57
CA ILE A 95 -10.09 -5.21 9.92
C ILE A 95 -9.27 -6.13 10.81
N ASP A 96 -9.22 -5.86 12.12
CA ASP A 96 -8.41 -6.62 13.08
C ASP A 96 -8.93 -8.08 13.27
N ASP A 97 -10.20 -8.36 12.97
CA ASP A 97 -10.76 -9.71 13.00
C ASP A 97 -10.27 -10.55 11.80
N PHE A 98 -9.85 -9.87 10.72
CA PHE A 98 -9.52 -10.49 9.45
C PHE A 98 -8.02 -10.58 9.15
N CYS A 99 -7.17 -9.91 9.92
CA CYS A 99 -5.73 -9.98 9.75
C CYS A 99 -5.02 -10.20 11.08
N ASP A 100 -3.79 -10.67 11.01
CA ASP A 100 -2.92 -10.87 12.16
C ASP A 100 -2.00 -9.65 12.36
N VAL A 101 -1.77 -8.89 11.28
CA VAL A 101 -0.99 -7.65 11.29
C VAL A 101 -1.65 -6.62 10.36
N PHE A 102 -1.83 -5.41 10.86
CA PHE A 102 -2.26 -4.26 10.07
C PHE A 102 -1.22 -3.13 10.17
N ILE A 103 -0.69 -2.68 9.02
CA ILE A 103 0.27 -1.59 8.95
C ILE A 103 -0.23 -0.54 7.96
N SER A 104 -0.66 0.59 8.47
CA SER A 104 -1.05 1.76 7.69
C SER A 104 0.14 2.66 7.38
N ARG A 105 -0.07 3.69 6.57
CA ARG A 105 0.92 4.74 6.29
C ARG A 105 1.41 5.43 7.57
N ASN A 106 0.55 5.60 8.55
CA ASN A 106 0.87 6.28 9.81
C ASN A 106 1.74 5.43 10.74
N SER A 107 1.77 4.11 10.54
CA SER A 107 2.49 3.17 11.41
C SER A 107 3.98 3.05 11.11
N ILE A 108 4.45 3.61 9.99
CA ILE A 108 5.84 3.46 9.54
C ILE A 108 6.34 4.69 8.79
N LYS A 109 7.64 4.96 8.87
CA LYS A 109 8.25 6.12 8.20
C LYS A 109 8.38 5.96 6.68
N LYS A 110 8.60 4.75 6.19
CA LYS A 110 8.84 4.48 4.76
C LYS A 110 7.86 3.44 4.26
N VAL A 111 6.92 3.90 3.42
CA VAL A 111 5.89 3.05 2.82
C VAL A 111 6.33 2.43 1.49
N LYS A 112 5.58 1.43 0.99
CA LYS A 112 5.79 0.85 -0.36
C LYS A 112 5.97 1.96 -1.41
N PRO A 113 6.92 1.88 -2.32
CA PRO A 113 7.75 0.71 -2.69
C PRO A 113 9.02 0.53 -1.85
N HIS A 114 9.16 1.22 -0.70
CA HIS A 114 10.28 0.98 0.21
C HIS A 114 10.11 -0.36 0.91
N PRO A 115 11.19 -1.19 1.03
CA PRO A 115 11.11 -2.52 1.61
C PRO A 115 10.69 -2.53 3.08
N ASP A 116 10.99 -1.48 3.85
CA ASP A 116 10.68 -1.40 5.29
C ASP A 116 9.22 -1.70 5.60
N HIS A 117 8.30 -1.29 4.73
CA HIS A 117 6.87 -1.50 4.93
C HIS A 117 6.50 -2.99 4.99
N LEU A 118 7.03 -3.79 4.06
CA LEU A 118 6.79 -5.24 4.03
C LEU A 118 7.67 -5.98 5.05
N THR A 119 8.93 -5.55 5.22
CA THR A 119 9.84 -6.12 6.22
C THR A 119 9.27 -6.02 7.63
N SER A 120 8.61 -4.89 7.96
CA SER A 120 7.92 -4.73 9.25
C SER A 120 6.78 -5.71 9.41
N ALA A 121 5.95 -5.90 8.38
CA ALA A 121 4.87 -6.88 8.41
C ALA A 121 5.39 -8.31 8.57
N MET A 122 6.42 -8.69 7.78
CA MET A 122 7.05 -10.01 7.88
C MET A 122 7.60 -10.29 9.28
N LYS A 123 8.29 -9.30 9.87
CA LYS A 123 8.84 -9.41 11.23
C LYS A 123 7.73 -9.63 12.27
N MET A 124 6.62 -8.90 12.17
CA MET A 124 5.48 -9.06 13.08
C MET A 124 4.76 -10.39 12.89
N LEU A 125 4.74 -10.91 11.67
CA LEU A 125 4.17 -12.22 11.32
C LEU A 125 5.14 -13.38 11.58
N ASP A 126 6.40 -13.09 11.90
CA ASP A 126 7.47 -14.09 12.06
C ASP A 126 7.60 -15.00 10.82
N VAL A 127 7.81 -14.38 9.64
CA VAL A 127 7.97 -15.06 8.36
C VAL A 127 9.12 -14.43 7.56
N SER A 128 9.74 -15.25 6.72
CA SER A 128 10.68 -14.81 5.68
C SER A 128 9.95 -14.38 4.40
N GLY A 129 10.67 -13.73 3.47
CA GLY A 129 10.11 -13.37 2.17
C GLY A 129 9.69 -14.60 1.35
N GLU A 130 10.46 -15.68 1.42
CA GLU A 130 10.18 -16.94 0.68
C GLU A 130 8.90 -17.63 1.16
N GLU A 131 8.52 -17.42 2.41
CA GLU A 131 7.30 -17.96 3.03
C GLU A 131 6.08 -17.07 2.83
N ALA A 132 6.26 -15.89 2.23
CA ALA A 132 5.23 -14.87 2.09
C ALA A 132 4.87 -14.58 0.63
N VAL A 133 3.63 -14.18 0.43
CA VAL A 133 3.11 -13.76 -0.86
C VAL A 133 2.58 -12.33 -0.74
N MET A 134 3.04 -11.43 -1.61
CA MET A 134 2.48 -10.09 -1.74
C MET A 134 1.35 -10.11 -2.76
N VAL A 135 0.16 -9.71 -2.36
CA VAL A 135 -1.01 -9.54 -3.23
C VAL A 135 -1.36 -8.06 -3.28
N GLY A 136 -1.46 -7.49 -4.47
CA GLY A 136 -1.79 -6.07 -4.61
C GLY A 136 -2.34 -5.71 -5.99
N ASP A 137 -3.02 -4.58 -6.04
CA ASP A 137 -3.65 -4.03 -7.26
C ASP A 137 -2.78 -2.98 -7.97
N HIS A 138 -1.54 -2.81 -7.48
CA HIS A 138 -0.63 -1.80 -8.00
C HIS A 138 0.79 -2.35 -8.23
N THR A 139 1.49 -1.82 -9.25
CA THR A 139 2.90 -2.20 -9.55
C THR A 139 3.86 -1.95 -8.38
N ILE A 140 3.56 -0.96 -7.53
CA ILE A 140 4.30 -0.70 -6.28
C ILE A 140 4.31 -1.92 -5.36
N ASP A 141 3.22 -2.67 -5.30
CA ASP A 141 3.11 -3.87 -4.46
C ASP A 141 4.04 -4.97 -4.95
N ILE A 142 4.06 -5.16 -6.27
CA ILE A 142 4.96 -6.11 -6.93
C ILE A 142 6.42 -5.73 -6.68
N GLN A 143 6.77 -4.45 -6.90
CA GLN A 143 8.12 -3.95 -6.68
C GLN A 143 8.57 -4.11 -5.23
N ALA A 144 7.68 -3.81 -4.27
CA ALA A 144 7.98 -3.96 -2.85
C ALA A 144 8.16 -5.43 -2.46
N GLY A 145 7.26 -6.33 -2.90
CA GLY A 145 7.34 -7.76 -2.64
C GLY A 145 8.63 -8.38 -3.16
N LYS A 146 9.00 -8.06 -4.40
CA LYS A 146 10.26 -8.56 -4.99
C LYS A 146 11.50 -8.08 -4.24
N LYS A 147 11.54 -6.84 -3.77
CA LYS A 147 12.67 -6.32 -2.99
C LYS A 147 12.93 -7.07 -1.68
N VAL A 148 11.92 -7.75 -1.15
CA VAL A 148 12.02 -8.53 0.10
C VAL A 148 11.91 -10.04 -0.12
N GLY A 149 12.02 -10.50 -1.38
CA GLY A 149 12.05 -11.92 -1.72
C GLY A 149 10.70 -12.65 -1.69
N MET A 150 9.58 -11.91 -1.68
CA MET A 150 8.25 -12.51 -1.75
C MET A 150 7.89 -12.97 -3.16
N LYS A 151 7.07 -14.01 -3.27
CA LYS A 151 6.24 -14.20 -4.45
C LYS A 151 5.22 -13.07 -4.56
N THR A 152 4.87 -12.70 -5.78
CA THR A 152 4.03 -11.54 -6.03
C THR A 152 2.84 -11.86 -6.92
N ILE A 153 1.66 -11.39 -6.54
CA ILE A 153 0.41 -11.56 -7.27
C ILE A 153 -0.19 -10.19 -7.55
N GLY A 154 -0.32 -9.83 -8.83
CA GLY A 154 -1.09 -8.67 -9.25
C GLY A 154 -2.58 -9.02 -9.35
N VAL A 155 -3.47 -8.17 -8.85
CA VAL A 155 -4.92 -8.32 -9.00
C VAL A 155 -5.49 -7.17 -9.82
N LEU A 156 -6.33 -7.51 -10.83
CA LEU A 156 -6.88 -6.57 -11.81
C LEU A 156 -8.13 -5.82 -11.29
N THR A 157 -8.26 -5.66 -9.99
CA THR A 157 -9.37 -4.93 -9.36
C THR A 157 -9.14 -3.42 -9.27
N GLY A 158 -7.89 -2.99 -9.46
CA GLY A 158 -7.48 -1.58 -9.48
C GLY A 158 -7.42 -0.99 -10.89
N ARG A 159 -6.59 0.05 -11.04
CA ARG A 159 -6.38 0.73 -12.34
C ARG A 159 -5.22 0.16 -13.13
N THR A 160 -4.38 -0.66 -12.52
CA THR A 160 -3.19 -1.27 -13.15
C THR A 160 -3.62 -2.31 -14.17
N LYS A 161 -3.08 -2.23 -15.38
CA LYS A 161 -3.35 -3.18 -16.44
C LYS A 161 -2.44 -4.41 -16.32
N ARG A 162 -2.83 -5.50 -16.98
CA ARG A 162 -2.05 -6.74 -17.02
C ARG A 162 -0.62 -6.51 -17.48
N GLU A 163 -0.46 -5.74 -18.56
CA GLU A 163 0.85 -5.45 -19.15
C GLU A 163 1.80 -4.73 -18.19
N ASP A 164 1.25 -3.89 -17.29
CA ASP A 164 2.04 -3.18 -16.28
C ASP A 164 2.51 -4.12 -15.18
N PHE A 165 1.67 -5.09 -14.78
CA PHE A 165 2.08 -6.15 -13.85
C PHE A 165 3.13 -7.08 -14.46
N GLU A 166 3.00 -7.44 -15.75
CA GLU A 166 3.99 -8.23 -16.49
C GLU A 166 5.33 -7.52 -16.54
N LYS A 167 5.35 -6.21 -16.88
CA LYS A 167 6.56 -5.37 -16.86
C LYS A 167 7.16 -5.24 -15.47
N ALA A 168 6.34 -5.16 -14.42
CA ALA A 168 6.79 -5.13 -13.03
C ALA A 168 7.33 -6.49 -12.56
N GLY A 169 7.10 -7.55 -13.35
CA GLY A 169 7.56 -8.90 -13.11
C GLY A 169 6.74 -9.64 -12.06
N ALA A 170 5.41 -9.43 -12.00
CA ALA A 170 4.53 -10.21 -11.15
C ALA A 170 4.63 -11.71 -11.45
N ASP A 171 4.70 -12.55 -10.41
CA ASP A 171 4.78 -13.99 -10.58
C ASP A 171 3.44 -14.57 -11.05
N TYR A 172 2.33 -13.98 -10.60
CA TYR A 172 0.97 -14.34 -11.02
C TYR A 172 0.13 -13.07 -11.21
N ILE A 173 -0.89 -13.17 -12.07
CA ILE A 173 -1.85 -12.09 -12.30
C ILE A 173 -3.26 -12.71 -12.28
N LEU A 174 -4.05 -12.30 -11.31
CA LEU A 174 -5.43 -12.75 -11.09
C LEU A 174 -6.42 -11.63 -11.45
N ARG A 175 -7.65 -11.99 -11.74
CA ARG A 175 -8.71 -10.99 -11.97
C ARG A 175 -9.10 -10.31 -10.66
N GLU A 176 -9.20 -11.11 -9.59
CA GLU A 176 -9.57 -10.64 -8.26
C GLU A 176 -8.86 -11.42 -7.15
N ALA A 177 -8.78 -10.84 -5.95
CA ALA A 177 -8.08 -11.45 -4.83
C ALA A 177 -8.70 -12.77 -4.34
N SER A 178 -10.00 -13.00 -4.58
CA SER A 178 -10.68 -14.24 -4.22
C SER A 178 -10.13 -15.48 -4.95
N GLU A 179 -9.54 -15.30 -6.14
CA GLU A 179 -8.95 -16.40 -6.91
C GLU A 179 -7.69 -16.99 -6.24
N ILE A 180 -7.09 -16.28 -5.26
CA ILE A 180 -5.92 -16.78 -4.52
C ILE A 180 -6.22 -18.09 -3.79
N CYS A 181 -7.47 -18.28 -3.34
CA CYS A 181 -7.87 -19.51 -2.67
C CYS A 181 -7.72 -20.75 -3.57
N LYS A 182 -7.93 -20.59 -4.87
CA LYS A 182 -7.74 -21.67 -5.87
C LYS A 182 -6.26 -21.92 -6.13
N LEU A 183 -5.47 -20.86 -6.24
CA LEU A 183 -4.02 -20.97 -6.48
C LEU A 183 -3.29 -21.70 -5.34
N LEU A 184 -3.82 -21.69 -4.12
CA LEU A 184 -3.24 -22.37 -2.96
C LEU A 184 -3.71 -23.84 -2.80
N GLU A 185 -4.56 -24.33 -3.70
CA GLU A 185 -5.02 -25.72 -3.73
C GLU A 185 -4.21 -26.59 -4.72
N GLU A 186 -3.42 -25.96 -5.58
CA GLU A 186 -2.47 -26.59 -6.50
C GLU A 186 -1.09 -26.76 -5.85
#